data_19047360f2725035e61c4fbdabcb07df
#
_entry.id   19047360f2725035e61c4fbdabcb07df
#
_cell.length_a   1.000
_cell.length_b   1.000
_cell.length_c   1.000
_cell.angle_alpha   90.00
_cell.angle_beta   90.00
_cell.angle_gamma   90.00
#
_symmetry.space_group_name_H-M   'P 1'
#
loop_
_entity.id
_entity.type
_entity.pdbx_description
1 polymer ?
#
loop_
_entity_poly.entity_id
_entity_poly.type
_entity_poly.pdbx_seq_one_letter_code
_entity_poly.pdbx_strand_id
1 'polypeptide(L)'
;MINVKILSYKSPQRYAVKRTLIGAKNELLKTHPDFEIAITEVKELSEIEKITRVVILPSLVVNEKLVCVGRFPHKYEVIGWLREALQLQPGSITVRQGK
;
A
#
# COMPACT_ATOMS: atom_id res chain seq x y z
N MET A 1 8.72 -4.59 7.73
CA MET A 1 7.85 -3.41 7.57
C MET A 1 7.30 -3.31 6.16
N ILE A 2 6.04 -3.02 6.02
CA ILE A 2 5.43 -2.87 4.72
C ILE A 2 5.51 -1.40 4.31
N ASN A 3 6.03 -1.14 3.11
CA ASN A 3 6.14 0.23 2.60
C ASN A 3 5.03 0.49 1.61
N VAL A 4 4.25 1.54 1.86
CA VAL A 4 3.15 1.92 1.00
C VAL A 4 3.38 3.33 0.49
N LYS A 5 3.22 3.54 -0.81
CA LYS A 5 3.35 4.87 -1.39
C LYS A 5 2.05 5.27 -2.05
N ILE A 6 1.57 6.47 -1.74
CA ILE A 6 0.39 7.04 -2.35
C ILE A 6 0.87 8.02 -3.39
N LEU A 7 0.55 7.78 -4.65
CA LEU A 7 1.02 8.60 -5.75
C LEU A 7 -0.09 9.52 -6.22
N SER A 8 0.06 10.80 -5.97
CA SER A 8 -0.85 11.82 -6.52
C SER A 8 -0.30 13.20 -6.19
N TYR A 9 -0.40 14.13 -7.12
CA TYR A 9 -0.03 15.50 -6.83
C TYR A 9 -1.23 16.28 -6.25
N LYS A 10 -2.39 15.63 -6.14
CA LYS A 10 -3.58 16.29 -5.60
C LYS A 10 -3.79 15.93 -4.14
N SER A 11 -3.77 16.93 -3.29
CA SER A 11 -3.91 16.74 -1.86
C SER A 11 -5.20 16.00 -1.46
N PRO A 12 -6.38 16.37 -2.02
CA PRO A 12 -7.58 15.65 -1.64
C PRO A 12 -7.55 14.16 -1.97
N GLN A 13 -6.90 13.80 -3.09
CA GLN A 13 -6.78 12.40 -3.46
C GLN A 13 -5.90 11.66 -2.48
N ARG A 14 -4.75 12.27 -2.12
CA ARG A 14 -3.84 11.64 -1.16
C ARG A 14 -4.52 11.44 0.18
N TYR A 15 -5.28 12.44 0.60
CA TYR A 15 -5.96 12.37 1.90
C TYR A 15 -6.99 11.24 1.91
N ALA A 16 -7.78 11.12 0.86
CA ALA A 16 -8.80 10.08 0.77
C ALA A 16 -8.18 8.68 0.79
N VAL A 17 -7.11 8.48 0.03
CA VAL A 17 -6.44 7.19 -0.01
C VAL A 17 -5.80 6.89 1.34
N LYS A 18 -5.21 7.90 1.96
CA LYS A 18 -4.56 7.70 3.25
C LYS A 18 -5.56 7.28 4.32
N ARG A 19 -6.75 7.87 4.31
CA ARG A 19 -7.79 7.49 5.26
C ARG A 19 -8.17 6.02 5.09
N THR A 20 -8.30 5.56 3.87
CA THR A 20 -8.61 4.17 3.58
C THR A 20 -7.49 3.26 4.07
N LEU A 21 -6.24 3.68 3.87
CA LEU A 21 -5.09 2.91 4.32
C LEU A 21 -5.06 2.81 5.85
N ILE A 22 -5.33 3.89 6.53
CA ILE A 22 -5.33 3.90 7.99
C ILE A 22 -6.45 2.99 8.52
N GLY A 23 -7.62 3.02 7.89
CA GLY A 23 -8.71 2.13 8.25
C GLY A 23 -8.34 0.66 8.07
N ALA A 24 -7.68 0.35 6.96
CA ALA A 24 -7.23 -1.01 6.69
C ALA A 24 -6.16 -1.46 7.68
N LYS A 25 -5.23 -0.54 7.99
CA LYS A 25 -4.18 -0.82 8.96
C LYS A 25 -4.77 -1.16 10.32
N ASN A 26 -5.74 -0.35 10.76
CA ASN A 26 -6.35 -0.57 12.07
C ASN A 26 -7.10 -1.89 12.13
N GLU A 27 -7.70 -2.28 11.02
CA GLU A 27 -8.40 -3.54 10.96
C GLU A 27 -7.42 -4.71 11.07
N LEU A 28 -6.29 -4.63 10.37
CA LEU A 28 -5.29 -5.68 10.42
C LEU A 28 -4.60 -5.77 11.76
N LEU A 29 -4.45 -4.66 12.47
CA LEU A 29 -3.82 -4.69 13.77
C LEU A 29 -4.59 -5.55 14.78
N LYS A 30 -5.86 -5.80 14.53
CA LYS A 30 -6.66 -6.63 15.41
C LYS A 30 -6.19 -8.08 15.39
N THR A 31 -5.68 -8.53 14.26
CA THR A 31 -5.22 -9.91 14.11
C THR A 31 -3.71 -10.02 13.96
N HIS A 32 -3.04 -8.91 13.68
CA HIS A 32 -1.58 -8.88 13.49
C HIS A 32 -1.02 -7.71 14.28
N PRO A 33 -0.96 -7.79 15.60
CA PRO A 33 -0.60 -6.64 16.44
C PRO A 33 0.82 -6.13 16.25
N ASP A 34 1.72 -6.97 15.72
CA ASP A 34 3.09 -6.55 15.50
C ASP A 34 3.33 -6.01 14.10
N PHE A 35 2.29 -5.89 13.33
CA PHE A 35 2.37 -5.41 11.95
C PHE A 35 2.80 -3.94 11.90
N GLU A 36 3.76 -3.64 11.05
CA GLU A 36 4.26 -2.28 10.88
C GLU A 36 4.14 -1.84 9.44
N ILE A 37 3.74 -0.60 9.24
CA ILE A 37 3.56 -0.06 7.92
C ILE A 37 4.10 1.36 7.87
N ALA A 38 4.78 1.70 6.79
CA ALA A 38 5.24 3.07 6.56
C ALA A 38 4.49 3.60 5.34
N ILE A 39 3.79 4.71 5.51
CA ILE A 39 3.01 5.32 4.44
C ILE A 39 3.73 6.58 3.98
N THR A 40 4.06 6.66 2.70
CA THR A 40 4.72 7.81 2.10
C THR A 40 3.80 8.42 1.05
N GLU A 41 3.66 9.72 1.07
CA GLU A 41 2.90 10.43 0.04
C GLU A 41 3.87 10.98 -0.99
N VAL A 42 3.75 10.53 -2.23
CA VAL A 42 4.62 11.00 -3.32
C VAL A 42 3.83 12.05 -4.09
N LYS A 43 4.24 13.30 -3.95
CA LYS A 43 3.47 14.47 -4.40
C LYS A 43 3.93 15.06 -5.71
N GLU A 44 5.21 14.92 -6.01
CA GLU A 44 5.78 15.55 -7.19
C GLU A 44 5.64 14.65 -8.40
N LEU A 45 5.18 15.20 -9.49
CA LEU A 45 4.99 14.43 -10.72
C LEU A 45 6.29 13.76 -11.15
N SER A 46 7.40 14.47 -11.03
CA SER A 46 8.69 13.90 -11.43
C SER A 46 9.06 12.68 -10.61
N GLU A 47 8.67 12.66 -9.34
CA GLU A 47 8.95 11.49 -8.48
C GLU A 47 8.00 10.36 -8.82
N ILE A 48 6.74 10.68 -9.13
CA ILE A 48 5.76 9.68 -9.51
C ILE A 48 6.20 8.98 -10.79
N GLU A 49 6.74 9.74 -11.74
CA GLU A 49 7.19 9.18 -13.01
C GLU A 49 8.35 8.22 -12.85
N LYS A 50 9.11 8.36 -11.78
CA LYS A 50 10.21 7.43 -11.52
C LYS A 50 9.69 6.09 -10.98
N ILE A 51 8.47 6.09 -10.44
CA ILE A 51 7.90 4.89 -9.83
C ILE A 51 7.05 4.12 -10.82
N THR A 52 6.29 4.81 -11.65
CA THR A 52 5.40 4.16 -12.59
C THR A 52 5.46 4.83 -13.96
N ARG A 53 5.35 4.02 -15.02
CA ARG A 53 5.35 4.57 -16.35
C ARG A 53 4.00 5.13 -16.71
N VAL A 54 2.95 4.60 -16.11
CA VAL A 54 1.59 5.03 -16.42
C VAL A 54 1.15 5.95 -15.31
N VAL A 55 1.06 7.24 -15.61
CA VAL A 55 0.71 8.24 -14.61
C VAL A 55 -0.78 8.49 -14.65
N ILE A 56 -1.53 7.60 -14.02
CA ILE A 56 -2.96 7.75 -13.86
C ILE A 56 -3.19 7.78 -12.35
N LEU A 57 -3.68 8.89 -11.85
CA LEU A 57 -3.71 9.13 -10.41
C LEU A 57 -5.12 9.19 -9.87
N PRO A 58 -5.30 8.80 -8.63
CA PRO A 58 -4.29 8.36 -7.68
C PRO A 58 -3.87 6.92 -7.93
N SER A 59 -2.67 6.57 -7.51
CA SER A 59 -2.18 5.20 -7.61
C SER A 59 -1.59 4.78 -6.28
N LEU A 60 -1.52 3.49 -6.06
CA LEU A 60 -1.05 2.94 -4.80
C LEU A 60 -0.01 1.86 -5.04
N VAL A 61 1.09 1.96 -4.33
CA VAL A 61 2.19 1.00 -4.41
C VAL A 61 2.37 0.35 -3.04
N VAL A 62 2.43 -0.97 -3.00
CA VAL A 62 2.66 -1.70 -1.76
C VAL A 62 3.91 -2.55 -1.97
N ASN A 63 4.96 -2.28 -1.20
CA ASN A 63 6.24 -2.97 -1.30
C ASN A 63 6.74 -3.07 -2.74
N GLU A 64 6.80 -1.89 -3.39
CA GLU A 64 7.32 -1.77 -4.76
C GLU A 64 6.39 -2.35 -5.84
N LYS A 65 5.21 -2.82 -5.46
CA LYS A 65 4.26 -3.37 -6.43
C LYS A 65 3.11 -2.39 -6.60
N LEU A 66 2.83 -2.01 -7.83
CA LEU A 66 1.72 -1.12 -8.15
C LEU A 66 0.42 -1.93 -8.08
N VAL A 67 -0.41 -1.67 -7.09
CA VAL A 67 -1.61 -2.48 -6.86
C VAL A 67 -2.92 -1.79 -7.25
N CYS A 68 -2.90 -0.48 -7.41
CA CYS A 68 -4.12 0.24 -7.76
C CYS A 68 -3.76 1.45 -8.60
N VAL A 69 -4.45 1.62 -9.71
CA VAL A 69 -4.13 2.68 -10.68
C VAL A 69 -5.39 3.42 -11.07
N GLY A 70 -5.38 4.74 -10.88
CA GLY A 70 -6.41 5.61 -11.41
C GLY A 70 -7.77 5.53 -10.74
N ARG A 71 -7.82 4.98 -9.55
CA ARG A 71 -9.08 4.95 -8.80
C ARG A 71 -8.81 4.89 -7.32
N PHE A 72 -9.83 5.13 -6.53
CA PHE A 72 -9.70 5.05 -5.08
C PHE A 72 -9.92 3.61 -4.66
N PRO A 73 -9.00 3.00 -3.90
CA PRO A 73 -9.15 1.62 -3.48
C PRO A 73 -10.20 1.50 -2.37
N HIS A 74 -10.85 0.35 -2.29
CA HIS A 74 -11.75 0.07 -1.19
C HIS A 74 -10.95 -0.51 -0.03
N LYS A 75 -11.44 -0.30 1.18
CA LYS A 75 -10.74 -0.76 2.38
C LYS A 75 -10.43 -2.26 2.32
N TYR A 76 -11.38 -3.06 1.86
CA TYR A 76 -11.15 -4.51 1.82
C TYR A 76 -10.12 -4.91 0.79
N GLU A 77 -9.98 -4.15 -0.28
CA GLU A 77 -8.91 -4.40 -1.24
C GLU A 77 -7.56 -4.13 -0.60
N VAL A 78 -7.46 -3.01 0.13
CA VAL A 78 -6.22 -2.64 0.79
C VAL A 78 -5.84 -3.69 1.84
N ILE A 79 -6.82 -4.17 2.61
CA ILE A 79 -6.57 -5.21 3.59
C ILE A 79 -5.98 -6.46 2.90
N GLY A 80 -6.53 -6.82 1.75
CA GLY A 80 -6.03 -7.96 1.00
C GLY A 80 -4.59 -7.77 0.54
N TRP A 81 -4.27 -6.59 0.01
CA TRP A 81 -2.92 -6.30 -0.44
C TRP A 81 -1.93 -6.29 0.71
N LEU A 82 -2.32 -5.72 1.86
CA LEU A 82 -1.44 -5.68 3.03
C LEU A 82 -1.25 -7.08 3.61
N ARG A 83 -2.31 -7.87 3.62
CA ARG A 83 -2.20 -9.25 4.11
C ARG A 83 -1.29 -10.08 3.22
N GLU A 84 -1.38 -9.88 1.92
CA GLU A 84 -0.50 -10.56 0.99
C GLU A 84 0.94 -10.13 1.22
N ALA A 85 1.17 -8.83 1.44
CA ALA A 85 2.50 -8.33 1.71
C ALA A 85 3.09 -8.91 2.98
N LEU A 86 2.27 -9.12 4.00
CA LEU A 86 2.73 -9.74 5.23
C LEU A 86 3.18 -11.17 4.99
N GLN A 87 2.49 -11.89 4.13
CA GLN A 87 2.84 -13.27 3.84
C GLN A 87 4.13 -13.38 3.04
N LEU A 88 4.48 -12.33 2.31
CA LEU A 88 5.68 -12.34 1.50
C LEU A 88 6.92 -11.80 2.23
N GLN A 89 6.78 -11.42 3.49
CA GLN A 89 7.94 -10.95 4.23
C GLN A 89 8.86 -12.13 4.54
N PRO A 90 10.15 -11.91 4.58
CA PRO A 90 11.13 -13.01 4.74
C PRO A 90 10.82 -13.95 5.88
N GLY A 91 10.41 -13.49 6.99
CA GLY A 91 10.13 -14.35 8.11
C GLY A 91 8.92 -15.23 7.93
N SER A 92 8.02 -14.87 7.04
CA SER A 92 6.82 -15.62 6.81
C SER A 92 7.00 -16.69 5.79
N ILE A 93 7.84 -16.42 4.79
CA ILE A 93 8.02 -17.33 3.73
C ILE A 93 8.55 -18.64 4.13
N THR A 94 9.50 -18.64 5.00
CA THR A 94 10.15 -19.87 5.32
C THR A 94 9.21 -20.90 5.89
N VAL A 95 8.20 -20.46 6.49
CA VAL A 95 7.33 -21.39 7.10
C VAL A 95 6.61 -22.27 6.15
N ARG A 96 6.25 -21.74 5.01
CA ARG A 96 5.49 -22.49 4.17
C ARG A 96 6.17 -23.26 3.30
N GLN A 97 7.36 -22.90 3.09
CA GLN A 97 8.03 -23.54 2.11
C GLN A 97 8.11 -24.91 2.33
N GLY A 98 7.89 -25.23 3.48
CA GLY A 98 7.89 -26.56 3.63
C GLY A 98 7.05 -27.20 2.67
N LYS A 99 6.55 -26.75 2.02
CA LYS A 99 5.87 -27.46 1.14
C LYS A 99 6.22 -27.67 0.19
#